data_42b69ff1ccb725fb792445f794fd65ed
#
_entry.id   42b69ff1ccb725fb792445f794fd65ed
#
_cell.length_a   1.000
_cell.length_b   1.000
_cell.length_c   1.000
_cell.angle_alpha   90.00
_cell.angle_beta   90.00
_cell.angle_gamma   90.00
#
_symmetry.space_group_name_H-M   'P 1'
#
loop_
_entity.id
_entity.type
_entity.pdbx_description
1 polymer ?
#
loop_
_entity_poly.entity_id
_entity_poly.type
_entity_poly.pdbx_seq_one_letter_code
_entity_poly.pdbx_strand_id
1 'polypeptide(L)'
;MCIRLLLGYRQLGKAGFLQAALKNLDFLWTGWDDELGGGIYWYKDRSSKNACSNAPAAIAFLLAYQCTGNEEYLEKGKLIYDWMNGALRENDLFADNIVVETGAKNHWKGIYNQATMIYAGSLLYEITGDETYYDLTRRTVNATLELMFREEQTADGAAEIRMNGNPIFKAWCVGWLARSYVKFYETDPAKDTKPMDMLKGVLDRELLTRTEDGLYDPFFCSGQSDPDNVSELLAQDGVASAFLCAAYYNVFLR
;
A
#
# COMPACT_ATOMS: atom_id res chain seq x y z
N MET A 1 -11.46 4.78 -2.98
CA MET A 1 -12.89 4.54 -2.69
C MET A 1 -13.33 3.12 -3.07
N CYS A 2 -13.09 2.64 -4.29
CA CYS A 2 -13.53 1.30 -4.78
C CYS A 2 -13.18 0.15 -3.84
N ILE A 3 -11.92 0.05 -3.40
CA ILE A 3 -11.46 -1.02 -2.50
C ILE A 3 -12.34 -1.12 -1.25
N ARG A 4 -12.66 0.00 -0.60
CA ARG A 4 -13.52 0.00 0.60
C ARG A 4 -14.95 -0.47 0.32
N LEU A 5 -15.51 -0.08 -0.82
CA LEU A 5 -16.84 -0.50 -1.24
C LEU A 5 -16.89 -2.00 -1.52
N LEU A 6 -15.88 -2.54 -2.22
CA LEU A 6 -15.80 -3.98 -2.52
C LEU A 6 -15.61 -4.82 -1.25
N LEU A 7 -14.75 -4.38 -0.35
CA LEU A 7 -14.57 -5.05 0.96
C LEU A 7 -15.86 -4.96 1.81
N GLY A 8 -16.53 -3.79 1.79
CA GLY A 8 -17.81 -3.61 2.45
C GLY A 8 -18.90 -4.52 1.87
N TYR A 9 -18.93 -4.71 0.55
CA TYR A 9 -19.83 -5.68 -0.09
C TYR A 9 -19.55 -7.10 0.37
N ARG A 10 -18.28 -7.52 0.38
CA ARG A 10 -17.89 -8.87 0.86
C ARG A 10 -18.29 -9.14 2.30
N GLN A 11 -18.24 -8.13 3.17
CA GLN A 11 -18.57 -8.26 4.58
C GLN A 11 -20.07 -8.19 4.86
N LEU A 12 -20.80 -7.32 4.16
CA LEU A 12 -22.17 -6.94 4.50
C LEU A 12 -23.22 -7.44 3.50
N GLY A 13 -22.82 -7.95 2.33
CA GLY A 13 -23.69 -8.41 1.26
C GLY A 13 -24.57 -7.32 0.62
N LYS A 14 -24.34 -6.04 0.91
CA LYS A 14 -25.19 -4.94 0.41
C LYS A 14 -24.87 -4.61 -1.04
N ALA A 15 -25.79 -4.93 -1.97
CA ALA A 15 -25.64 -4.74 -3.40
C ALA A 15 -25.27 -3.30 -3.82
N GLY A 16 -25.75 -2.29 -3.08
CA GLY A 16 -25.41 -0.88 -3.36
C GLY A 16 -23.91 -0.57 -3.27
N PHE A 17 -23.16 -1.27 -2.41
CA PHE A 17 -21.70 -1.13 -2.35
C PHE A 17 -21.04 -1.66 -3.63
N LEU A 18 -21.48 -2.83 -4.11
CA LEU A 18 -20.96 -3.38 -5.35
C LEU A 18 -21.26 -2.46 -6.53
N GLN A 19 -22.52 -2.04 -6.69
CA GLN A 19 -22.91 -1.15 -7.80
C GLN A 19 -22.11 0.15 -7.81
N ALA A 20 -21.93 0.79 -6.64
CA ALA A 20 -21.13 2.00 -6.52
C ALA A 20 -19.64 1.74 -6.85
N ALA A 21 -19.09 0.60 -6.45
CA ALA A 21 -17.72 0.23 -6.78
C ALA A 21 -17.54 0.03 -8.29
N LEU A 22 -18.41 -0.73 -8.94
CA LEU A 22 -18.32 -1.02 -10.37
C LEU A 22 -18.42 0.27 -11.20
N LYS A 23 -19.35 1.17 -10.87
CA LYS A 23 -19.43 2.49 -11.52
C LYS A 23 -18.15 3.31 -11.39
N ASN A 24 -17.49 3.25 -10.23
CA ASN A 24 -16.20 3.92 -10.05
C ASN A 24 -15.07 3.24 -10.82
N LEU A 25 -15.11 1.91 -10.99
CA LEU A 25 -14.14 1.17 -11.80
C LEU A 25 -14.27 1.51 -13.30
N ASP A 26 -15.49 1.64 -13.80
CA ASP A 26 -15.72 2.11 -15.17
C ASP A 26 -15.08 3.49 -15.39
N PHE A 27 -15.25 4.39 -14.42
CA PHE A 27 -14.59 5.71 -14.47
C PHE A 27 -13.08 5.60 -14.41
N LEU A 28 -12.52 4.76 -13.51
CA LEU A 28 -11.06 4.56 -13.41
C LEU A 28 -10.48 4.06 -14.73
N TRP A 29 -11.17 3.15 -15.40
CA TRP A 29 -10.70 2.58 -16.67
C TRP A 29 -10.66 3.60 -17.80
N THR A 30 -11.44 4.69 -17.75
CA THR A 30 -11.32 5.79 -18.73
C THR A 30 -9.97 6.50 -18.69
N GLY A 31 -9.22 6.33 -17.61
CA GLY A 31 -7.87 6.87 -17.48
C GLY A 31 -6.77 5.94 -18.00
N TRP A 32 -7.09 4.72 -18.42
CA TRP A 32 -6.14 3.80 -19.06
C TRP A 32 -5.79 4.29 -20.47
N ASP A 33 -4.54 4.13 -20.84
CA ASP A 33 -4.02 4.44 -22.16
C ASP A 33 -2.75 3.63 -22.43
N ASP A 34 -2.52 3.27 -23.71
CA ASP A 34 -1.39 2.42 -24.11
C ASP A 34 -0.07 3.20 -24.26
N GLU A 35 -0.08 4.51 -24.11
CA GLU A 35 1.13 5.32 -24.09
C GLU A 35 2.05 4.89 -22.94
N LEU A 36 3.34 4.80 -23.20
CA LEU A 36 4.33 4.19 -22.30
C LEU A 36 4.03 2.71 -21.96
N GLY A 37 3.36 2.00 -22.86
CA GLY A 37 3.05 0.57 -22.70
C GLY A 37 1.88 0.28 -21.78
N GLY A 38 1.07 1.27 -21.41
CA GLY A 38 -0.11 1.11 -20.56
C GLY A 38 -0.15 2.07 -19.38
N GLY A 39 -1.03 1.80 -18.42
CA GLY A 39 -1.16 2.53 -17.17
C GLY A 39 -2.23 3.62 -17.18
N ILE A 40 -2.70 3.95 -15.96
CA ILE A 40 -3.74 4.96 -15.70
C ILE A 40 -3.07 6.29 -15.39
N TYR A 41 -3.51 7.35 -16.05
CA TYR A 41 -3.05 8.71 -15.78
C TYR A 41 -3.38 9.20 -14.37
N TRP A 42 -2.48 10.04 -13.82
CA TRP A 42 -2.70 10.69 -12.52
C TRP A 42 -3.77 11.77 -12.58
N TYR A 43 -3.71 12.61 -13.62
CA TYR A 43 -4.63 13.72 -13.83
C TYR A 43 -5.23 13.72 -15.24
N LYS A 44 -6.26 14.54 -15.43
CA LYS A 44 -6.92 14.76 -16.72
C LYS A 44 -6.01 15.41 -17.78
N ASP A 45 -4.96 16.10 -17.37
CA ASP A 45 -3.96 16.69 -18.27
C ASP A 45 -3.02 15.65 -18.88
N ARG A 46 -3.10 14.38 -18.41
CA ARG A 46 -2.31 13.25 -18.89
C ARG A 46 -0.80 13.44 -18.77
N SER A 47 -0.35 14.26 -17.84
CA SER A 47 1.07 14.62 -17.69
C SER A 47 1.92 13.49 -17.09
N SER A 48 1.34 12.62 -16.28
CA SER A 48 2.06 11.54 -15.62
C SER A 48 1.20 10.32 -15.31
N LYS A 49 1.87 9.16 -15.17
CA LYS A 49 1.29 7.91 -14.66
C LYS A 49 1.99 7.53 -13.36
N ASN A 50 1.22 7.50 -12.27
CA ASN A 50 1.76 7.40 -10.91
C ASN A 50 1.46 6.04 -10.28
N ALA A 51 2.40 5.54 -9.49
CA ALA A 51 2.24 4.29 -8.73
C ALA A 51 1.04 4.35 -7.78
N CYS A 52 0.86 5.49 -7.10
CA CYS A 52 -0.22 5.68 -6.13
C CYS A 52 -1.64 5.66 -6.72
N SER A 53 -1.81 5.81 -8.03
CA SER A 53 -3.10 5.60 -8.72
C SER A 53 -3.23 4.20 -9.32
N ASN A 54 -2.16 3.69 -9.93
CA ASN A 54 -2.18 2.43 -10.65
C ASN A 54 -2.25 1.20 -9.72
N ALA A 55 -1.39 1.12 -8.71
CA ALA A 55 -1.39 -0.05 -7.82
C ALA A 55 -2.72 -0.25 -7.07
N PRO A 56 -3.35 0.81 -6.48
CA PRO A 56 -4.69 0.64 -5.91
C PRO A 56 -5.78 0.33 -6.94
N ALA A 57 -5.63 0.78 -8.19
CA ALA A 57 -6.57 0.42 -9.26
C ALA A 57 -6.47 -1.08 -9.57
N ALA A 58 -5.27 -1.66 -9.68
CA ALA A 58 -5.08 -3.10 -9.84
C ALA A 58 -5.80 -3.86 -8.71
N ILE A 59 -5.58 -3.47 -7.44
CA ILE A 59 -6.28 -4.09 -6.29
C ILE A 59 -7.80 -4.01 -6.46
N ALA A 60 -8.32 -2.85 -6.87
CA ALA A 60 -9.75 -2.66 -7.00
C ALA A 60 -10.36 -3.54 -8.09
N PHE A 61 -9.70 -3.69 -9.24
CA PHE A 61 -10.15 -4.59 -10.31
C PHE A 61 -10.08 -6.06 -9.87
N LEU A 62 -9.02 -6.49 -9.20
CA LEU A 62 -8.89 -7.86 -8.69
C LEU A 62 -9.96 -8.19 -7.64
N LEU A 63 -10.25 -7.27 -6.73
CA LEU A 63 -11.35 -7.44 -5.76
C LEU A 63 -12.73 -7.47 -6.45
N ALA A 64 -12.92 -6.70 -7.53
CA ALA A 64 -14.16 -6.75 -8.31
C ALA A 64 -14.32 -8.11 -9.01
N TYR A 65 -13.24 -8.68 -9.55
CA TYR A 65 -13.24 -10.06 -10.03
C TYR A 65 -13.68 -11.05 -8.95
N GLN A 66 -13.08 -10.98 -7.75
CA GLN A 66 -13.46 -11.85 -6.63
C GLN A 66 -14.93 -11.68 -6.18
N CYS A 67 -15.50 -10.47 -6.39
CA CYS A 67 -16.90 -10.21 -6.04
C CYS A 67 -17.89 -10.65 -7.13
N THR A 68 -17.49 -10.68 -8.40
CA THR A 68 -18.40 -10.83 -9.54
C THR A 68 -18.15 -12.07 -10.40
N GLY A 69 -16.94 -12.60 -10.38
CA GLY A 69 -16.47 -13.63 -11.32
C GLY A 69 -16.30 -13.13 -12.77
N ASN A 70 -16.39 -11.82 -13.02
CA ASN A 70 -16.22 -11.29 -14.38
C ASN A 70 -14.73 -11.18 -14.75
N GLU A 71 -14.30 -12.02 -15.69
CA GLU A 71 -12.91 -12.13 -16.18
C GLU A 71 -12.33 -10.80 -16.70
N GLU A 72 -13.16 -9.90 -17.21
CA GLU A 72 -12.71 -8.57 -17.66
C GLU A 72 -12.01 -7.80 -16.53
N TYR A 73 -12.47 -7.94 -15.30
CA TYR A 73 -11.83 -7.29 -14.15
C TYR A 73 -10.50 -7.95 -13.79
N LEU A 74 -10.38 -9.25 -13.91
CA LEU A 74 -9.11 -9.96 -13.73
C LEU A 74 -8.08 -9.47 -14.75
N GLU A 75 -8.44 -9.43 -16.02
CA GLU A 75 -7.54 -8.99 -17.09
C GLU A 75 -7.11 -7.52 -16.91
N LYS A 76 -8.04 -6.62 -16.56
CA LYS A 76 -7.69 -5.23 -16.24
C LYS A 76 -6.74 -5.12 -15.04
N GLY A 77 -6.97 -5.91 -14.00
CA GLY A 77 -6.07 -5.98 -12.84
C GLY A 77 -4.67 -6.43 -13.21
N LYS A 78 -4.55 -7.49 -14.04
CA LYS A 78 -3.27 -7.99 -14.57
C LYS A 78 -2.57 -6.93 -15.42
N LEU A 79 -3.25 -6.33 -16.40
CA LEU A 79 -2.67 -5.30 -17.26
C LEU A 79 -2.05 -4.16 -16.47
N ILE A 80 -2.73 -3.67 -15.44
CA ILE A 80 -2.19 -2.60 -14.59
C ILE A 80 -0.98 -3.10 -13.79
N TYR A 81 -1.06 -4.29 -13.19
CA TYR A 81 0.04 -4.86 -12.41
C TYR A 81 1.29 -5.10 -13.26
N ASP A 82 1.11 -5.63 -14.47
CA ASP A 82 2.20 -5.92 -15.40
C ASP A 82 2.84 -4.63 -15.90
N TRP A 83 2.02 -3.62 -16.22
CA TRP A 83 2.54 -2.29 -16.54
C TRP A 83 3.38 -1.70 -15.40
N MET A 84 2.92 -1.78 -14.17
CA MET A 84 3.68 -1.32 -12.99
C MET A 84 5.04 -2.02 -12.89
N ASN A 85 5.07 -3.35 -13.11
CA ASN A 85 6.32 -4.11 -13.09
C ASN A 85 7.25 -3.74 -14.26
N GLY A 86 6.72 -3.48 -15.46
CA GLY A 86 7.51 -3.10 -16.61
C GLY A 86 8.00 -1.66 -16.58
N ALA A 87 7.13 -0.73 -16.16
CA ALA A 87 7.41 0.71 -16.25
C ALA A 87 8.08 1.30 -15.00
N LEU A 88 7.67 0.88 -13.79
CA LEU A 88 8.06 1.55 -12.55
C LEU A 88 8.91 0.70 -11.60
N ARG A 89 9.09 -0.61 -11.86
CA ARG A 89 9.92 -1.48 -11.01
C ARG A 89 11.40 -1.20 -11.19
N GLU A 90 12.12 -1.05 -10.09
CA GLU A 90 13.56 -0.81 -10.01
C GLU A 90 14.12 -1.44 -8.73
N ASN A 91 15.06 -2.38 -8.86
CA ASN A 91 15.65 -3.10 -7.70
C ASN A 91 14.58 -3.65 -6.75
N ASP A 92 13.56 -4.28 -7.32
CA ASP A 92 12.43 -4.90 -6.62
C ASP A 92 11.49 -3.94 -5.86
N LEU A 93 11.66 -2.64 -6.05
CA LEU A 93 10.81 -1.57 -5.54
C LEU A 93 10.20 -0.76 -6.69
N PHE A 94 9.18 0.03 -6.40
CA PHE A 94 8.45 0.81 -7.40
C PHE A 94 8.73 2.30 -7.23
N ALA A 95 9.16 2.93 -8.34
CA ALA A 95 9.30 4.37 -8.49
C ALA A 95 7.93 5.06 -8.32
N ASP A 96 7.94 6.35 -8.02
CA ASP A 96 6.71 7.09 -7.75
C ASP A 96 5.86 7.31 -9.00
N ASN A 97 6.48 7.78 -10.07
CA ASN A 97 5.79 8.07 -11.32
C ASN A 97 6.72 8.10 -12.53
N ILE A 98 6.09 8.16 -13.70
CA ILE A 98 6.74 8.43 -14.98
C ILE A 98 6.03 9.61 -15.65
N VAL A 99 6.82 10.59 -16.13
CA VAL A 99 6.34 11.74 -16.90
C VAL A 99 6.08 11.31 -18.33
N VAL A 100 4.89 11.56 -18.85
CA VAL A 100 4.46 11.01 -20.15
C VAL A 100 5.26 11.61 -21.30
N GLU A 101 5.43 12.92 -21.34
CA GLU A 101 6.11 13.62 -22.43
C GLU A 101 7.58 13.19 -22.59
N THR A 102 8.28 12.92 -21.48
CA THR A 102 9.74 12.71 -21.47
C THR A 102 10.15 11.28 -21.16
N GLY A 103 9.27 10.46 -20.63
CA GLY A 103 9.60 9.15 -20.06
C GLY A 103 10.48 9.21 -18.81
N ALA A 104 10.68 10.40 -18.24
CA ALA A 104 11.49 10.58 -17.03
C ALA A 104 10.75 10.01 -15.81
N LYS A 105 11.48 9.27 -14.96
CA LYS A 105 10.94 8.68 -13.75
C LYS A 105 11.30 9.49 -12.52
N ASN A 106 10.35 9.61 -11.59
CA ASN A 106 10.64 9.99 -10.22
C ASN A 106 10.98 8.73 -9.42
N HIS A 107 12.26 8.57 -9.10
CA HIS A 107 12.81 7.36 -8.47
C HIS A 107 12.52 7.25 -6.96
N TRP A 108 11.72 8.13 -6.39
CA TRP A 108 11.33 8.04 -4.99
C TRP A 108 10.53 6.75 -4.71
N LYS A 109 10.87 6.07 -3.61
CA LYS A 109 10.29 4.77 -3.22
C LYS A 109 9.37 4.93 -2.00
N GLY A 110 8.16 5.44 -2.22
CA GLY A 110 7.18 5.60 -1.14
C GLY A 110 6.65 4.27 -0.60
N ILE A 111 6.44 4.18 0.73
CA ILE A 111 5.87 2.99 1.39
C ILE A 111 4.54 2.58 0.76
N TYR A 112 3.67 3.55 0.50
CA TYR A 112 2.34 3.29 -0.05
C TYR A 112 2.39 2.56 -1.39
N ASN A 113 3.31 2.95 -2.27
CA ASN A 113 3.48 2.33 -3.57
C ASN A 113 3.89 0.86 -3.44
N GLN A 114 4.85 0.58 -2.55
CA GLN A 114 5.33 -0.77 -2.29
C GLN A 114 4.21 -1.62 -1.66
N ALA A 115 3.58 -1.11 -0.62
CA ALA A 115 2.50 -1.79 0.09
C ALA A 115 1.35 -2.19 -0.85
N THR A 116 0.90 -1.28 -1.70
CA THR A 116 -0.20 -1.57 -2.63
C THR A 116 0.20 -2.58 -3.71
N MET A 117 1.46 -2.59 -4.15
CA MET A 117 1.96 -3.61 -5.09
C MET A 117 2.11 -5.00 -4.43
N ILE A 118 2.56 -5.06 -3.16
CA ILE A 118 2.58 -6.32 -2.40
C ILE A 118 1.15 -6.88 -2.29
N TYR A 119 0.17 -6.03 -1.97
CA TYR A 119 -1.22 -6.46 -1.86
C TYR A 119 -1.78 -6.96 -3.20
N ALA A 120 -1.53 -6.22 -4.30
CA ALA A 120 -1.98 -6.60 -5.63
C ALA A 120 -1.37 -7.92 -6.10
N GLY A 121 -0.06 -8.11 -5.93
CA GLY A 121 0.63 -9.35 -6.29
C GLY A 121 0.17 -10.55 -5.47
N SER A 122 -0.06 -10.36 -4.16
CA SER A 122 -0.64 -11.40 -3.30
C SER A 122 -2.06 -11.80 -3.74
N LEU A 123 -2.89 -10.83 -4.17
CA LEU A 123 -4.21 -11.13 -4.72
C LEU A 123 -4.11 -11.89 -6.04
N LEU A 124 -3.19 -11.51 -6.93
CA LEU A 124 -2.98 -12.22 -8.20
C LEU A 124 -2.55 -13.66 -7.97
N TYR A 125 -1.61 -13.90 -7.07
CA TYR A 125 -1.21 -15.25 -6.70
C TYR A 125 -2.38 -16.06 -6.12
N GLU A 126 -3.16 -15.47 -5.20
CA GLU A 126 -4.35 -16.11 -4.63
C GLU A 126 -5.39 -16.49 -5.69
N ILE A 127 -5.59 -15.64 -6.69
CA ILE A 127 -6.59 -15.84 -7.74
C ILE A 127 -6.13 -16.86 -8.79
N THR A 128 -4.86 -16.77 -9.20
CA THR A 128 -4.36 -17.49 -10.38
C THR A 128 -3.55 -18.73 -10.04
N GLY A 129 -2.94 -18.79 -8.86
CA GLY A 129 -1.94 -19.81 -8.51
C GLY A 129 -0.62 -19.70 -9.28
N ASP A 130 -0.41 -18.63 -10.05
CA ASP A 130 0.82 -18.42 -10.82
C ASP A 130 1.96 -17.93 -9.92
N GLU A 131 2.97 -18.79 -9.75
CA GLU A 131 4.15 -18.55 -8.90
C GLU A 131 4.94 -17.30 -9.31
N THR A 132 4.81 -16.82 -10.54
CA THR A 132 5.45 -15.57 -10.97
C THR A 132 5.01 -14.39 -10.12
N TYR A 133 3.71 -14.31 -9.78
CA TYR A 133 3.19 -13.24 -8.93
C TYR A 133 3.68 -13.37 -7.49
N TYR A 134 3.79 -14.60 -6.99
CA TYR A 134 4.37 -14.84 -5.67
C TYR A 134 5.83 -14.40 -5.59
N ASP A 135 6.66 -14.83 -6.55
CA ASP A 135 8.09 -14.51 -6.57
C ASP A 135 8.34 -13.00 -6.67
N LEU A 136 7.64 -12.31 -7.57
CA LEU A 136 7.71 -10.85 -7.69
C LEU A 136 7.30 -10.14 -6.40
N THR A 137 6.24 -10.63 -5.75
CA THR A 137 5.74 -10.06 -4.50
C THR A 137 6.72 -10.28 -3.36
N ARG A 138 7.26 -11.50 -3.21
CA ARG A 138 8.24 -11.84 -2.18
C ARG A 138 9.51 -11.00 -2.32
N ARG A 139 10.00 -10.78 -3.54
CA ARG A 139 11.14 -9.90 -3.80
C ARG A 139 10.85 -8.47 -3.34
N THR A 140 9.63 -7.96 -3.62
CA THR A 140 9.22 -6.64 -3.15
C THR A 140 9.12 -6.59 -1.62
N VAL A 141 8.58 -7.61 -0.97
CA VAL A 141 8.55 -7.72 0.50
C VAL A 141 9.96 -7.63 1.07
N ASN A 142 10.89 -8.44 0.57
CA ASN A 142 12.28 -8.44 1.04
C ASN A 142 12.95 -7.07 0.85
N ALA A 143 12.79 -6.47 -0.33
CA ALA A 143 13.34 -5.14 -0.61
C ALA A 143 12.73 -4.04 0.28
N THR A 144 11.45 -4.15 0.65
CA THR A 144 10.83 -3.23 1.62
C THR A 144 11.39 -3.40 3.02
N LEU A 145 11.67 -4.62 3.46
CA LEU A 145 12.30 -4.87 4.76
C LEU A 145 13.69 -4.22 4.83
N GLU A 146 14.49 -4.38 3.80
CA GLU A 146 15.84 -3.80 3.73
C GLU A 146 15.84 -2.26 3.66
N LEU A 147 14.92 -1.68 2.87
CA LEU A 147 14.85 -0.23 2.69
C LEU A 147 14.24 0.49 3.90
N MET A 148 13.19 -0.08 4.49
CA MET A 148 12.30 0.66 5.38
C MET A 148 12.55 0.40 6.85
N PHE A 149 13.25 -0.68 7.21
CA PHE A 149 13.50 -1.03 8.59
C PHE A 149 14.99 -1.12 8.89
N ARG A 150 15.35 -0.80 10.12
CA ARG A 150 16.69 -1.01 10.68
C ARG A 150 16.59 -1.44 12.13
N GLU A 151 17.56 -2.18 12.58
CA GLU A 151 17.78 -2.47 14.00
C GLU A 151 18.71 -1.40 14.58
N GLU A 152 18.34 -0.83 15.69
CA GLU A 152 19.17 0.07 16.49
C GLU A 152 19.32 -0.48 17.91
N GLN A 153 20.50 -0.28 18.50
CA GLN A 153 20.70 -0.54 19.92
C GLN A 153 20.34 0.72 20.71
N THR A 154 19.49 0.56 21.69
CA THR A 154 19.16 1.61 22.65
C THR A 154 20.31 1.82 23.63
N ALA A 155 20.28 2.92 24.39
CA ALA A 155 21.34 3.28 25.35
C ALA A 155 21.55 2.22 26.47
N ASP A 156 20.56 1.41 26.77
CA ASP A 156 20.60 0.28 27.71
C ASP A 156 21.00 -1.05 27.04
N GLY A 157 21.30 -1.03 25.75
CA GLY A 157 21.78 -2.19 24.98
C GLY A 157 20.69 -3.12 24.47
N ALA A 158 19.41 -2.77 24.60
CA ALA A 158 18.32 -3.50 23.98
C ALA A 158 18.29 -3.30 22.46
N ALA A 159 17.88 -4.31 21.69
CA ALA A 159 17.63 -4.17 20.26
C ALA A 159 16.24 -3.58 20.02
N GLU A 160 16.16 -2.56 19.18
CA GLU A 160 14.92 -1.90 18.80
C GLU A 160 14.79 -1.84 17.28
N ILE A 161 13.60 -2.16 16.74
CA ILE A 161 13.32 -2.04 15.32
C ILE A 161 12.75 -0.65 15.04
N ARG A 162 13.37 0.04 14.09
CA ARG A 162 12.96 1.38 13.64
C ARG A 162 12.71 1.42 12.15
N MET A 163 11.85 2.32 11.73
CA MET A 163 11.75 2.68 10.31
C MET A 163 12.90 3.64 9.94
N ASN A 164 13.48 3.43 8.77
CA ASN A 164 14.46 4.34 8.21
C ASN A 164 13.80 5.70 7.96
N GLY A 165 14.36 6.75 8.56
CA GLY A 165 13.79 8.09 8.53
C GLY A 165 13.73 8.67 7.11
N ASN A 166 12.55 8.56 6.50
CA ASN A 166 12.15 9.41 5.41
C ASN A 166 10.94 10.22 5.92
N PRO A 167 10.97 11.55 5.93
CA PRO A 167 9.95 12.40 6.54
C PRO A 167 8.54 12.27 5.94
N ILE A 168 8.35 11.40 4.95
CA ILE A 168 7.07 11.21 4.26
C ILE A 168 6.35 9.94 4.72
N PHE A 169 6.83 9.25 5.74
CA PHE A 169 6.16 8.07 6.30
C PHE A 169 4.98 8.47 7.18
N LYS A 170 3.88 8.84 6.51
CA LYS A 170 2.63 9.13 7.20
C LYS A 170 2.03 7.82 7.74
N ALA A 171 1.41 7.89 8.91
CA ALA A 171 0.80 6.73 9.58
C ALA A 171 -0.18 5.94 8.68
N TRP A 172 -0.91 6.61 7.78
CA TRP A 172 -1.80 5.93 6.83
C TRP A 172 -1.06 5.02 5.83
N CYS A 173 0.19 5.35 5.46
CA CYS A 173 1.04 4.50 4.62
C CYS A 173 1.43 3.22 5.36
N VAL A 174 1.73 3.33 6.66
CA VAL A 174 2.05 2.18 7.52
C VAL A 174 0.84 1.27 7.68
N GLY A 175 -0.37 1.82 7.78
CA GLY A 175 -1.61 1.03 7.77
C GLY A 175 -1.79 0.19 6.50
N TRP A 176 -1.40 0.74 5.34
CA TRP A 176 -1.38 -0.03 4.10
C TRP A 176 -0.29 -1.11 4.11
N LEU A 177 0.90 -0.80 4.62
CA LEU A 177 1.98 -1.79 4.73
C LEU A 177 1.58 -2.97 5.62
N ALA A 178 0.98 -2.70 6.78
CA ALA A 178 0.46 -3.73 7.68
C ALA A 178 -0.55 -4.65 6.98
N ARG A 179 -1.53 -4.05 6.30
CA ARG A 179 -2.53 -4.80 5.53
C ARG A 179 -1.91 -5.67 4.45
N SER A 180 -0.88 -5.15 3.79
CA SER A 180 -0.21 -5.85 2.69
C SER A 180 0.65 -6.99 3.18
N TYR A 181 1.35 -6.83 4.30
CA TYR A 181 2.11 -7.90 4.93
C TYR A 181 1.21 -9.02 5.46
N VAL A 182 0.06 -8.68 6.05
CA VAL A 182 -0.94 -9.69 6.45
C VAL A 182 -1.43 -10.45 5.22
N LYS A 183 -1.78 -9.74 4.13
CA LYS A 183 -2.24 -10.38 2.89
C LYS A 183 -1.16 -11.28 2.28
N PHE A 184 0.08 -10.83 2.28
CA PHE A 184 1.22 -11.64 1.84
C PHE A 184 1.33 -12.91 2.69
N TYR A 185 1.34 -12.80 4.02
CA TYR A 185 1.39 -13.95 4.93
C TYR A 185 0.23 -14.95 4.70
N GLU A 186 -0.99 -14.45 4.45
CA GLU A 186 -2.15 -15.30 4.15
C GLU A 186 -1.90 -16.19 2.92
N THR A 187 -1.20 -15.67 1.92
CA THR A 187 -0.93 -16.34 0.63
C THR A 187 0.44 -17.00 0.55
N ASP A 188 1.36 -16.66 1.45
CA ASP A 188 2.73 -17.20 1.48
C ASP A 188 2.73 -18.69 1.88
N PRO A 189 3.20 -19.62 1.01
CA PRO A 189 3.34 -21.02 1.36
C PRO A 189 4.27 -21.27 2.55
N ALA A 190 5.31 -20.44 2.72
CA ALA A 190 6.28 -20.55 3.81
C ALA A 190 5.75 -20.00 5.14
N LYS A 191 4.65 -19.22 5.12
CA LYS A 191 4.10 -18.56 6.32
C LYS A 191 5.15 -17.76 7.11
N ASP A 192 5.99 -17.01 6.36
CA ASP A 192 7.04 -16.17 6.96
C ASP A 192 6.41 -15.01 7.73
N THR A 193 6.63 -14.98 9.04
CA THR A 193 6.11 -13.93 9.94
C THR A 193 7.03 -12.71 10.01
N LYS A 194 8.26 -12.78 9.50
CA LYS A 194 9.27 -11.73 9.63
C LYS A 194 8.77 -10.34 9.24
N PRO A 195 8.04 -10.15 8.11
CA PRO A 195 7.52 -8.83 7.75
C PRO A 195 6.57 -8.23 8.80
N MET A 196 5.71 -9.07 9.38
CA MET A 196 4.78 -8.65 10.42
C MET A 196 5.49 -8.40 11.75
N ASP A 197 6.47 -9.23 12.12
CA ASP A 197 7.23 -9.09 13.37
C ASP A 197 8.05 -7.80 13.37
N MET A 198 8.69 -7.46 12.25
CA MET A 198 9.41 -6.19 12.11
C MET A 198 8.48 -4.98 12.20
N LEU A 199 7.33 -5.03 11.54
CA LEU A 199 6.34 -3.97 11.65
C LEU A 199 5.77 -3.87 13.07
N LYS A 200 5.56 -5.01 13.73
CA LYS A 200 5.15 -5.06 15.14
C LYS A 200 6.10 -4.30 16.04
N GLY A 201 7.40 -4.55 15.93
CA GLY A 201 8.40 -3.85 16.73
C GLY A 201 8.32 -2.33 16.61
N VAL A 202 8.08 -1.83 15.38
CA VAL A 202 7.86 -0.40 15.15
C VAL A 202 6.56 0.09 15.78
N LEU A 203 5.46 -0.64 15.60
CA LEU A 203 4.14 -0.25 16.14
C LEU A 203 4.13 -0.24 17.66
N ASP A 204 4.73 -1.25 18.30
CA ASP A 204 4.83 -1.33 19.77
C ASP A 204 5.55 -0.10 20.33
N ARG A 205 6.59 0.36 19.67
CA ARG A 205 7.32 1.58 20.04
C ARG A 205 6.46 2.84 19.86
N GLU A 206 5.78 2.97 18.74
CA GLU A 206 4.91 4.15 18.48
C GLU A 206 3.75 4.23 19.47
N LEU A 207 3.24 3.10 19.94
CA LEU A 207 2.23 3.06 21.00
C LEU A 207 2.74 3.70 22.31
N LEU A 208 4.05 3.69 22.56
CA LEU A 208 4.68 4.33 23.73
C LEU A 208 4.82 5.85 23.57
N THR A 209 4.75 6.38 22.33
CA THR A 209 4.91 7.82 22.05
C THR A 209 3.57 8.59 22.04
N ARG A 210 2.48 7.93 22.44
CA ARG A 210 1.16 8.54 22.49
C ARG A 210 1.12 9.74 23.44
N THR A 211 0.55 10.85 22.96
CA THR A 211 0.32 12.05 23.77
C THR A 211 -0.66 11.78 24.91
N GLU A 212 -0.72 12.71 25.91
CA GLU A 212 -1.70 12.64 27.02
C GLU A 212 -3.15 12.61 26.51
N ASP A 213 -3.44 13.29 25.39
CA ASP A 213 -4.75 13.29 24.73
C ASP A 213 -5.04 12.01 23.93
N GLY A 214 -4.09 11.09 23.89
CA GLY A 214 -4.25 9.79 23.22
C GLY A 214 -3.97 9.78 21.73
N LEU A 215 -3.34 10.82 21.20
CA LEU A 215 -2.99 10.97 19.80
C LEU A 215 -1.58 10.43 19.50
N TYR A 216 -1.31 10.10 18.25
CA TYR A 216 -0.01 9.63 17.74
C TYR A 216 0.59 10.63 16.76
N ASP A 217 1.92 10.63 16.66
CA ASP A 217 2.62 11.44 15.66
C ASP A 217 2.17 11.05 14.24
N PRO A 218 1.58 11.98 13.46
CA PRO A 218 1.12 11.72 12.11
C PRO A 218 2.26 11.37 11.14
N PHE A 219 3.49 11.75 11.47
CA PHE A 219 4.70 11.49 10.67
C PHE A 219 5.50 10.26 11.13
N PHE A 220 4.90 9.42 11.91
CA PHE A 220 5.38 8.10 12.30
C PHE A 220 6.91 7.94 12.26
N CYS A 221 7.57 8.03 13.41
CA CYS A 221 9.02 7.89 13.59
C CYS A 221 9.90 9.00 12.98
N SER A 222 9.38 10.08 12.43
CA SER A 222 10.23 11.10 11.81
C SER A 222 10.76 12.14 12.77
N GLY A 223 10.10 12.35 13.90
CA GLY A 223 10.40 13.45 14.83
C GLY A 223 10.24 14.85 14.20
N GLN A 224 9.60 14.94 13.05
CA GLN A 224 9.36 16.17 12.31
C GLN A 224 7.87 16.54 12.37
N SER A 225 7.39 16.95 13.53
CA SER A 225 6.17 17.73 13.60
C SER A 225 6.52 19.19 13.24
N ASP A 226 5.77 19.79 12.33
CA ASP A 226 5.78 21.25 12.16
C ASP A 226 4.91 21.87 13.26
N PRO A 227 5.51 22.43 14.32
CA PRO A 227 4.74 22.97 15.45
C PRO A 227 3.90 24.20 15.07
N ASP A 228 4.14 24.79 13.90
CA ASP A 228 3.46 26.03 13.47
C ASP A 228 2.14 25.74 12.70
N ASN A 229 1.84 24.47 12.37
CA ASN A 229 0.62 24.09 11.65
C ASN A 229 -0.33 23.18 12.47
N VAL A 230 -0.77 23.69 13.60
CA VAL A 230 -1.59 22.96 14.58
C VAL A 230 -2.91 22.43 14.00
N SER A 231 -3.55 23.15 13.06
CA SER A 231 -4.84 22.74 12.50
C SER A 231 -4.70 21.56 11.53
N GLU A 232 -3.60 21.49 10.77
CA GLU A 232 -3.27 20.37 9.90
C GLU A 232 -2.80 19.17 10.72
N LEU A 233 -2.04 19.39 11.78
CA LEU A 233 -1.63 18.39 12.75
C LEU A 233 -2.84 17.72 13.42
N LEU A 234 -3.80 18.46 13.95
CA LEU A 234 -5.00 17.89 14.59
C LEU A 234 -5.85 17.05 13.65
N ALA A 235 -6.02 17.49 12.40
CA ALA A 235 -6.74 16.71 11.39
C ALA A 235 -5.99 15.43 10.99
N GLN A 236 -4.65 15.49 10.90
CA GLN A 236 -3.80 14.36 10.58
C GLN A 236 -3.69 13.36 11.72
N ASP A 237 -3.66 13.81 12.98
CA ASP A 237 -3.57 12.96 14.16
C ASP A 237 -4.77 12.01 14.30
N GLY A 238 -5.98 12.47 14.05
CA GLY A 238 -7.16 11.62 14.05
C GLY A 238 -7.10 10.53 12.97
N VAL A 239 -6.64 10.90 11.79
CA VAL A 239 -6.43 9.95 10.68
C VAL A 239 -5.28 9.00 10.99
N ALA A 240 -4.15 9.51 11.51
CA ALA A 240 -2.99 8.72 11.90
C ALA A 240 -3.36 7.68 12.96
N SER A 241 -4.07 8.09 14.02
CA SER A 241 -4.53 7.20 15.08
C SER A 241 -5.46 6.10 14.55
N ALA A 242 -6.39 6.43 13.65
CA ALA A 242 -7.27 5.44 13.03
C ALA A 242 -6.50 4.42 12.18
N PHE A 243 -5.49 4.86 11.43
CA PHE A 243 -4.65 3.96 10.63
C PHE A 243 -3.73 3.10 11.48
N LEU A 244 -3.14 3.64 12.57
CA LEU A 244 -2.34 2.86 13.51
C LEU A 244 -3.18 1.80 14.23
N CYS A 245 -4.39 2.14 14.66
CA CYS A 245 -5.32 1.17 15.24
C CYS A 245 -5.70 0.08 14.22
N ALA A 246 -5.97 0.44 12.96
CA ALA A 246 -6.27 -0.52 11.91
C ALA A 246 -5.04 -1.39 11.58
N ALA A 247 -3.84 -0.83 11.55
CA ALA A 247 -2.59 -1.57 11.37
C ALA A 247 -2.36 -2.54 12.53
N TYR A 248 -2.50 -2.07 13.77
CA TYR A 248 -2.39 -2.90 14.96
C TYR A 248 -3.38 -4.07 14.94
N TYR A 249 -4.66 -3.78 14.63
CA TYR A 249 -5.67 -4.82 14.51
C TYR A 249 -5.32 -5.86 13.44
N ASN A 250 -4.86 -5.44 12.28
CA ASN A 250 -4.51 -6.36 11.19
C ASN A 250 -3.30 -7.25 11.52
N VAL A 251 -2.36 -6.77 12.33
CA VAL A 251 -1.12 -7.49 12.67
C VAL A 251 -1.28 -8.36 13.91
N PHE A 252 -2.10 -7.95 14.89
CA PHE A 252 -2.11 -8.58 16.22
C PHE A 252 -3.41 -9.25 16.65
N LEU A 253 -4.53 -8.88 16.05
CA LEU A 253 -5.85 -9.33 16.51
C LEU A 253 -6.60 -10.25 15.54
N ARG A 254 -5.90 -10.79 14.54
CA ARG A 254 -6.47 -11.78 13.62
C ARG A 254 -6.12 -13.20 14.01
#